data_0c37397c39b0c559fe60eda4d6eeb717
#
_entry.id   0c37397c39b0c559fe60eda4d6eeb717
#
_cell.length_a   1.000
_cell.length_b   1.000
_cell.length_c   1.000
_cell.angle_alpha   90.00
_cell.angle_beta   90.00
_cell.angle_gamma   90.00
#
_symmetry.space_group_name_H-M   'P 1'
#
loop_
_entity.id
_entity.type
_entity.pdbx_description
1 polymer ?
#
loop_
_entity_poly.entity_id
_entity_poly.type
_entity_poly.pdbx_seq_one_letter_code
_entity_poly.pdbx_strand_id
1 'polypeptide(L)'
;DVVVAGLYMKRATRQLLKRQGMRVAEFDIARSIDDVKEQIRRMGDLVGHPDRAETQVARLDAAIVRAKQAVARKPYRVLALSRRGWVSGDDSITSALLSITGLSNAAASLGSHSSGFATLEAIVADRPDFILISDGRDVADDEGSALLLHPALEKLYPPSRRRIIPEDLAVCGGPMLSDALDRLVAELKRVGG
;
A
#
# COMPACT_ATOMS: atom_id res chain seq x y z
N ASP A 1 23.46 2.86 -19.84
CA ASP A 1 22.50 2.15 -18.97
C ASP A 1 22.39 2.85 -17.61
N VAL A 2 21.24 2.76 -16.96
CA VAL A 2 21.00 3.29 -15.64
C VAL A 2 20.44 2.18 -14.74
N VAL A 3 20.93 2.11 -13.51
CA VAL A 3 20.41 1.22 -12.47
C VAL A 3 19.47 2.02 -11.57
N VAL A 4 18.23 1.59 -11.46
CA VAL A 4 17.26 2.16 -10.53
C VAL A 4 17.34 1.42 -9.21
N ALA A 5 17.42 2.14 -8.10
CA ALA A 5 17.59 1.59 -6.78
C ALA A 5 16.70 2.29 -5.75
N GLY A 6 16.13 1.52 -4.82
CA GLY A 6 15.50 2.07 -3.63
C GLY A 6 16.52 2.32 -2.51
N LEU A 7 16.11 3.06 -1.48
CA LEU A 7 16.95 3.37 -0.31
C LEU A 7 17.45 2.13 0.45
N TYR A 8 16.75 1.02 0.35
CA TYR A 8 17.14 -0.24 1.00
C TYR A 8 18.28 -0.99 0.31
N MET A 9 18.75 -0.50 -0.84
CA MET A 9 19.93 -1.08 -1.47
C MET A 9 21.13 -0.97 -0.52
N LYS A 10 21.80 -2.11 -0.26
CA LYS A 10 22.98 -2.15 0.60
C LYS A 10 24.05 -1.18 0.06
N ARG A 11 24.65 -0.40 0.97
CA ARG A 11 25.72 0.57 0.62
C ARG A 11 26.85 -0.04 -0.20
N ALA A 12 27.25 -1.28 0.14
CA ALA A 12 28.31 -2.00 -0.58
C ALA A 12 27.92 -2.27 -2.05
N THR A 13 26.68 -2.72 -2.31
CA THR A 13 26.16 -2.96 -3.66
C THR A 13 26.14 -1.66 -4.46
N ARG A 14 25.66 -0.56 -3.87
CA ARG A 14 25.65 0.76 -4.50
C ARG A 14 27.03 1.24 -4.88
N GLN A 15 28.00 1.07 -3.96
CA GLN A 15 29.39 1.45 -4.22
C GLN A 15 30.01 0.60 -5.33
N LEU A 16 29.72 -0.70 -5.37
CA LEU A 16 30.19 -1.59 -6.43
C LEU A 16 29.68 -1.14 -7.79
N LEU A 17 28.38 -0.87 -7.93
CA LEU A 17 27.79 -0.39 -9.18
C LEU A 17 28.43 0.92 -9.65
N LYS A 18 28.62 1.88 -8.74
CA LYS A 18 29.30 3.16 -9.05
C LYS A 18 30.75 2.95 -9.50
N ARG A 19 31.50 2.02 -8.87
CA ARG A 19 32.87 1.69 -9.27
C ARG A 19 32.94 1.05 -10.66
N GLN A 20 31.90 0.32 -11.05
CA GLN A 20 31.76 -0.26 -12.40
C GLN A 20 31.30 0.79 -13.46
N GLY A 21 31.26 2.09 -13.10
CA GLY A 21 30.86 3.15 -14.00
C GLY A 21 29.35 3.22 -14.27
N MET A 22 28.53 2.48 -13.53
CA MET A 22 27.08 2.49 -13.70
C MET A 22 26.48 3.76 -13.10
N ARG A 23 25.59 4.42 -13.83
CA ARG A 23 24.73 5.47 -13.30
C ARG A 23 23.68 4.85 -12.40
N VAL A 24 23.65 5.22 -11.11
CA VAL A 24 22.65 4.75 -10.15
C VAL A 24 21.68 5.89 -9.84
N ALA A 25 20.42 5.71 -10.17
CA ALA A 25 19.32 6.60 -9.79
C ALA A 25 18.62 6.05 -8.55
N GLU A 26 18.63 6.81 -7.47
CA GLU A 26 18.07 6.38 -6.19
C GLU A 26 16.67 6.99 -6.01
N PHE A 27 15.69 6.16 -5.68
CA PHE A 27 14.32 6.56 -5.38
C PHE A 27 14.01 6.33 -3.90
N ASP A 28 13.37 7.30 -3.30
CA ASP A 28 12.91 7.23 -1.91
C ASP A 28 11.60 6.44 -1.80
N ILE A 29 11.15 6.21 -0.58
CA ILE A 29 9.84 5.62 -0.32
C ILE A 29 8.80 6.73 -0.52
N ALA A 30 7.85 6.50 -1.42
CA ALA A 30 6.70 7.38 -1.55
C ALA A 30 5.77 7.22 -0.35
N ARG A 31 5.47 8.33 0.34
CA ARG A 31 4.58 8.36 1.51
C ARG A 31 3.27 9.09 1.21
N SER A 32 3.27 9.90 0.16
CA SER A 32 2.13 10.69 -0.30
C SER A 32 1.85 10.47 -1.78
N ILE A 33 0.67 10.88 -2.21
CA ILE A 33 0.31 10.86 -3.64
C ILE A 33 1.21 11.79 -4.45
N ASP A 34 1.62 12.91 -3.87
CA ASP A 34 2.51 13.85 -4.55
C ASP A 34 3.91 13.25 -4.74
N ASP A 35 4.45 12.54 -3.75
CA ASP A 35 5.70 11.79 -3.91
C ASP A 35 5.61 10.77 -5.05
N VAL A 36 4.48 10.05 -5.15
CA VAL A 36 4.25 9.08 -6.23
C VAL A 36 4.27 9.77 -7.59
N LYS A 37 3.57 10.88 -7.75
CA LYS A 37 3.53 11.64 -9.01
C LYS A 37 4.92 12.15 -9.38
N GLU A 38 5.66 12.69 -8.42
CA GLU A 38 7.03 13.14 -8.62
C GLU A 38 7.94 12.00 -9.07
N GLN A 39 7.85 10.84 -8.43
CA GLN A 39 8.64 9.67 -8.79
C GLN A 39 8.27 9.12 -10.18
N ILE A 40 7.00 9.14 -10.56
CA ILE A 40 6.58 8.76 -11.92
C ILE A 40 7.21 9.71 -12.96
N ARG A 41 7.15 11.04 -12.75
CA ARG A 41 7.78 12.02 -13.64
C ARG A 41 9.28 11.83 -13.73
N ARG A 42 9.94 11.73 -12.58
CA ARG A 42 11.38 11.49 -12.50
C ARG A 42 11.80 10.21 -13.19
N MET A 43 11.00 9.15 -13.13
CA MET A 43 11.26 7.92 -13.87
C MET A 43 11.11 8.15 -15.38
N GLY A 44 10.07 8.87 -15.81
CA GLY A 44 9.85 9.22 -17.21
C GLY A 44 11.04 9.99 -17.81
N ASP A 45 11.51 11.00 -17.10
CA ASP A 45 12.70 11.79 -17.50
C ASP A 45 13.96 10.91 -17.58
N LEU A 46 14.13 10.02 -16.59
CA LEU A 46 15.29 9.13 -16.50
C LEU A 46 15.39 8.17 -17.69
N VAL A 47 14.25 7.70 -18.20
CA VAL A 47 14.18 6.74 -19.31
C VAL A 47 13.84 7.38 -20.65
N GLY A 48 13.72 8.72 -20.72
CA GLY A 48 13.47 9.47 -21.94
C GLY A 48 12.02 9.42 -22.43
N HIS A 49 11.07 9.19 -21.55
CA HIS A 49 9.62 9.10 -21.85
C HIS A 49 8.77 9.97 -20.92
N PRO A 50 8.98 11.29 -20.84
CA PRO A 50 8.21 12.17 -19.95
C PRO A 50 6.71 12.22 -20.34
N ASP A 51 6.38 12.09 -21.62
CA ASP A 51 5.01 12.01 -22.13
C ASP A 51 4.23 10.84 -21.55
N ARG A 52 4.88 9.67 -21.45
CA ARG A 52 4.27 8.48 -20.83
C ARG A 52 4.10 8.67 -19.33
N ALA A 53 5.04 9.34 -18.67
CA ALA A 53 4.93 9.65 -17.24
C ALA A 53 3.72 10.55 -16.96
N GLU A 54 3.52 11.63 -17.73
CA GLU A 54 2.34 12.49 -17.59
C GLU A 54 1.03 11.74 -17.86
N THR A 55 1.01 10.81 -18.81
CA THR A 55 -0.15 9.93 -19.02
C THR A 55 -0.49 9.12 -17.80
N GLN A 56 0.52 8.55 -17.10
CA GLN A 56 0.31 7.78 -15.87
C GLN A 56 -0.13 8.67 -14.70
N VAL A 57 0.42 9.87 -14.59
CA VAL A 57 0.00 10.85 -13.58
C VAL A 57 -1.47 11.24 -13.80
N ALA A 58 -1.87 11.54 -15.04
CA ALA A 58 -3.25 11.87 -15.38
C ALA A 58 -4.21 10.69 -15.07
N ARG A 59 -3.78 9.45 -15.33
CA ARG A 59 -4.55 8.24 -14.97
C ARG A 59 -4.75 8.12 -13.46
N LEU A 60 -3.71 8.39 -12.67
CA LEU A 60 -3.79 8.40 -11.20
C LEU A 60 -4.72 9.51 -10.71
N ASP A 61 -4.63 10.72 -11.27
CA ASP A 61 -5.53 11.83 -10.92
C ASP A 61 -6.99 11.49 -11.20
N ALA A 62 -7.27 10.89 -12.35
CA ALA A 62 -8.61 10.44 -12.69
C ALA A 62 -9.13 9.35 -11.72
N ALA A 63 -8.27 8.41 -11.30
CA ALA A 63 -8.62 7.40 -10.30
C ALA A 63 -8.92 8.03 -8.92
N ILE A 64 -8.15 9.04 -8.52
CA ILE A 64 -8.40 9.80 -7.27
C ILE A 64 -9.76 10.51 -7.32
N VAL A 65 -10.10 11.13 -8.44
CA VAL A 65 -11.41 11.78 -8.62
C VAL A 65 -12.54 10.76 -8.47
N ARG A 66 -12.42 9.60 -9.14
CA ARG A 66 -13.42 8.52 -9.01
C ARG A 66 -13.52 8.00 -7.57
N ALA A 67 -12.38 7.82 -6.90
CA ALA A 67 -12.34 7.33 -5.53
C ALA A 67 -13.02 8.31 -4.55
N LYS A 68 -12.75 9.61 -4.69
CA LYS A 68 -13.40 10.66 -3.90
C LYS A 68 -14.92 10.72 -4.09
N GLN A 69 -15.42 10.38 -5.28
CA GLN A 69 -16.87 10.30 -5.55
C GLN A 69 -17.52 9.06 -4.92
N ALA A 70 -16.72 8.03 -4.67
CA ALA A 70 -17.16 6.78 -4.08
C ALA A 70 -16.88 6.69 -2.56
N VAL A 71 -16.71 7.84 -1.89
CA VAL A 71 -16.39 7.92 -0.46
C VAL A 71 -17.36 7.10 0.38
N ALA A 72 -16.80 6.35 1.33
CA ALA A 72 -17.58 5.58 2.30
C ALA A 72 -18.53 6.47 3.08
N ARG A 73 -19.79 6.03 3.25
CA ARG A 73 -20.80 6.76 4.03
C ARG A 73 -20.44 6.91 5.52
N LYS A 74 -19.55 6.06 6.00
CA LYS A 74 -19.03 6.06 7.38
C LYS A 74 -17.51 6.01 7.34
N PRO A 75 -16.83 6.71 8.24
CA PRO A 75 -15.37 6.67 8.35
C PRO A 75 -14.92 5.35 9.00
N TYR A 76 -15.13 4.25 8.28
CA TYR A 76 -14.70 2.94 8.77
C TYR A 76 -13.20 2.93 9.06
N ARG A 77 -12.83 2.28 10.16
CA ARG A 77 -11.45 2.03 10.56
C ARG A 77 -10.96 0.77 9.88
N VAL A 78 -9.90 0.88 9.10
CA VAL A 78 -9.33 -0.22 8.31
C VAL A 78 -7.88 -0.45 8.74
N LEU A 79 -7.54 -1.68 9.06
CA LEU A 79 -6.17 -2.09 9.35
C LEU A 79 -5.59 -2.81 8.13
N ALA A 80 -4.59 -2.21 7.48
CA ALA A 80 -3.81 -2.87 6.45
C ALA A 80 -2.82 -3.84 7.11
N LEU A 81 -3.13 -5.13 7.02
CA LEU A 81 -2.43 -6.20 7.69
C LEU A 81 -1.80 -7.15 6.68
N SER A 82 -0.49 -7.29 6.77
CA SER A 82 0.30 -8.18 5.94
C SER A 82 0.88 -9.34 6.75
N ARG A 83 1.65 -10.19 6.07
CA ARG A 83 2.34 -11.33 6.68
C ARG A 83 3.13 -10.92 7.92
N ARG A 84 3.26 -11.84 8.89
CA ARG A 84 3.93 -11.65 10.19
C ARG A 84 3.34 -10.53 11.07
N GLY A 85 2.12 -10.09 10.78
CA GLY A 85 1.52 -8.99 11.53
C GLY A 85 2.03 -7.60 11.15
N TRP A 86 2.66 -7.46 9.97
CA TRP A 86 3.08 -6.15 9.49
C TRP A 86 1.87 -5.27 9.20
N VAL A 87 1.89 -4.05 9.71
CA VAL A 87 0.86 -3.03 9.50
C VAL A 87 1.46 -1.78 8.89
N SER A 88 0.73 -1.19 7.94
CA SER A 88 1.11 0.07 7.31
C SER A 88 0.70 1.22 8.20
N GLY A 89 1.66 2.02 8.68
CA GLY A 89 1.45 3.18 9.54
C GLY A 89 0.78 4.36 8.83
N ASP A 90 0.55 5.44 9.58
CA ASP A 90 -0.10 6.66 9.06
C ASP A 90 0.74 7.38 8.02
N ASP A 91 2.05 7.26 8.10
CA ASP A 91 3.02 7.84 7.17
C ASP A 91 3.25 6.97 5.91
N SER A 92 2.30 6.12 5.55
CA SER A 92 2.39 5.21 4.42
C SER A 92 1.49 5.60 3.26
N ILE A 93 1.86 5.16 2.06
CA ILE A 93 1.02 5.33 0.87
C ILE A 93 -0.34 4.64 1.04
N THR A 94 -0.38 3.52 1.77
CA THR A 94 -1.64 2.83 2.09
C THR A 94 -2.58 3.71 2.88
N SER A 95 -2.07 4.45 3.88
CA SER A 95 -2.86 5.42 4.64
C SER A 95 -3.41 6.55 3.76
N ALA A 96 -2.60 7.05 2.82
CA ALA A 96 -3.04 8.04 1.85
C ALA A 96 -4.18 7.52 0.95
N LEU A 97 -4.11 6.26 0.48
CA LEU A 97 -5.18 5.63 -0.32
C LEU A 97 -6.48 5.47 0.48
N LEU A 98 -6.39 5.03 1.74
CA LEU A 98 -7.54 4.91 2.63
C LEU A 98 -8.22 6.28 2.81
N SER A 99 -7.44 7.33 3.09
CA SER A 99 -7.96 8.68 3.29
C SER A 99 -8.70 9.23 2.07
N ILE A 100 -8.21 8.95 0.85
CA ILE A 100 -8.88 9.36 -0.41
C ILE A 100 -10.30 8.79 -0.50
N THR A 101 -10.51 7.59 0.02
CA THR A 101 -11.80 6.89 0.02
C THR A 101 -12.65 7.15 1.27
N GLY A 102 -12.23 8.08 2.13
CA GLY A 102 -12.97 8.43 3.37
C GLY A 102 -12.82 7.39 4.49
N LEU A 103 -11.87 6.47 4.35
CA LEU A 103 -11.53 5.49 5.38
C LEU A 103 -10.43 6.03 6.30
N SER A 104 -10.37 5.52 7.52
CA SER A 104 -9.29 5.82 8.45
C SER A 104 -8.37 4.63 8.67
N ASN A 105 -7.07 4.89 8.80
CA ASN A 105 -6.09 3.84 9.11
C ASN A 105 -6.15 3.53 10.61
N ALA A 106 -6.38 2.27 10.96
CA ALA A 106 -6.43 1.82 12.35
C ALA A 106 -5.05 1.63 12.99
N ALA A 107 -3.97 1.70 12.22
CA ALA A 107 -2.60 1.50 12.74
C ALA A 107 -2.21 2.52 13.82
N ALA A 108 -2.72 3.76 13.74
CA ALA A 108 -2.47 4.80 14.74
C ALA A 108 -2.94 4.39 16.14
N SER A 109 -4.13 3.79 16.26
CA SER A 109 -4.67 3.33 17.55
C SER A 109 -3.91 2.13 18.13
N LEU A 110 -3.15 1.41 17.30
CA LEU A 110 -2.24 0.34 17.73
C LEU A 110 -0.86 0.89 18.16
N GLY A 111 -0.69 2.21 18.24
CA GLY A 111 0.58 2.86 18.57
C GLY A 111 1.60 2.87 17.40
N SER A 112 1.18 2.48 16.23
CA SER A 112 2.04 2.41 15.03
C SER A 112 1.84 3.65 14.16
N HIS A 113 2.45 4.79 14.55
CA HIS A 113 2.50 5.96 13.65
C HIS A 113 3.35 5.68 12.42
N SER A 114 4.46 4.98 12.59
CA SER A 114 5.23 4.38 11.49
C SER A 114 4.78 2.95 11.25
N SER A 115 5.02 2.44 10.03
CA SER A 115 4.78 1.02 9.74
C SER A 115 5.55 0.11 10.69
N GLY A 116 4.94 -0.98 11.13
CA GLY A 116 5.52 -1.86 12.15
C GLY A 116 4.77 -3.18 12.27
N PHE A 117 4.96 -3.87 13.41
CA PHE A 117 4.31 -5.15 13.67
C PHE A 117 3.24 -4.99 14.75
N ALA A 118 2.05 -5.51 14.50
CA ALA A 118 0.97 -5.61 15.47
C ALA A 118 0.84 -7.06 15.96
N THR A 119 0.58 -7.23 17.26
CA THR A 119 0.26 -8.55 17.81
C THR A 119 -1.23 -8.88 17.60
N LEU A 120 -1.56 -10.17 17.66
CA LEU A 120 -2.94 -10.62 17.57
C LEU A 120 -3.81 -9.97 18.66
N GLU A 121 -3.29 -9.89 19.88
CA GLU A 121 -3.98 -9.34 21.05
C GLU A 121 -4.31 -7.86 20.85
N ALA A 122 -3.36 -7.08 20.29
CA ALA A 122 -3.57 -5.68 19.98
C ALA A 122 -4.67 -5.50 18.93
N ILE A 123 -4.67 -6.29 17.86
CA ILE A 123 -5.70 -6.26 16.82
C ILE A 123 -7.07 -6.64 17.37
N VAL A 124 -7.12 -7.69 18.22
CA VAL A 124 -8.35 -8.16 18.86
C VAL A 124 -8.91 -7.11 19.85
N ALA A 125 -8.04 -6.40 20.56
CA ALA A 125 -8.44 -5.35 21.50
C ALA A 125 -8.94 -4.09 20.79
N ASP A 126 -8.25 -3.64 19.73
CA ASP A 126 -8.55 -2.42 18.98
C ASP A 126 -9.81 -2.54 18.11
N ARG A 127 -10.08 -3.73 17.58
CA ARG A 127 -11.27 -4.06 16.77
C ARG A 127 -11.51 -3.09 15.60
N PRO A 128 -10.60 -2.92 14.65
CA PRO A 128 -10.91 -2.19 13.42
C PRO A 128 -12.17 -2.78 12.72
N ASP A 129 -12.88 -1.94 11.97
CA ASP A 129 -14.10 -2.39 11.27
C ASP A 129 -13.80 -3.43 10.20
N PHE A 130 -12.67 -3.26 9.50
CA PHE A 130 -12.21 -4.16 8.45
C PHE A 130 -10.71 -4.38 8.54
N ILE A 131 -10.25 -5.53 8.06
CA ILE A 131 -8.85 -5.72 7.69
C ILE A 131 -8.70 -5.68 6.18
N LEU A 132 -7.65 -5.04 5.73
CA LEU A 132 -7.20 -5.00 4.34
C LEU A 132 -6.00 -5.93 4.22
N ILE A 133 -6.13 -6.96 3.40
CA ILE A 133 -5.09 -7.97 3.19
C ILE A 133 -4.72 -8.04 1.71
N SER A 134 -3.52 -8.48 1.40
CA SER A 134 -3.15 -8.93 0.06
C SER A 134 -3.88 -10.24 -0.29
N ASP A 135 -3.98 -10.54 -1.59
CA ASP A 135 -4.79 -11.63 -2.12
C ASP A 135 -4.61 -12.94 -1.34
N GLY A 136 -5.72 -13.49 -0.85
CA GLY A 136 -5.72 -14.70 -0.02
C GLY A 136 -5.35 -16.00 -0.75
N ARG A 137 -5.05 -15.95 -2.08
CA ARG A 137 -4.58 -17.11 -2.83
C ARG A 137 -3.11 -17.45 -2.58
N ASP A 138 -2.34 -16.47 -2.08
CA ASP A 138 -0.92 -16.62 -1.77
C ASP A 138 -0.65 -16.65 -0.26
N VAL A 139 -1.67 -16.86 0.57
CA VAL A 139 -1.45 -17.13 2.00
C VAL A 139 -0.90 -18.54 2.09
N ALA A 140 0.40 -18.68 1.88
CA ALA A 140 1.08 -19.95 2.12
C ALA A 140 0.85 -20.36 3.57
N ASP A 141 0.59 -21.64 3.79
CA ASP A 141 0.50 -22.22 5.14
C ASP A 141 1.93 -22.30 5.73
N ASP A 142 2.44 -21.13 6.12
CA ASP A 142 3.77 -20.95 6.68
C ASP A 142 3.72 -20.03 7.93
N GLU A 143 4.81 -19.98 8.67
CA GLU A 143 4.93 -19.13 9.88
C GLU A 143 4.64 -17.65 9.59
N GLY A 144 4.92 -17.14 8.39
CA GLY A 144 4.67 -15.76 8.01
C GLY A 144 3.18 -15.43 7.91
N SER A 145 2.36 -16.42 7.61
CA SER A 145 0.91 -16.30 7.44
C SER A 145 0.11 -16.74 8.67
N ALA A 146 0.76 -17.33 9.66
CA ALA A 146 0.11 -17.91 10.85
C ALA A 146 -0.85 -16.92 11.55
N LEU A 147 -0.51 -15.63 11.61
CA LEU A 147 -1.39 -14.62 12.19
C LEU A 147 -2.65 -14.42 11.34
N LEU A 148 -2.52 -14.33 10.02
CA LEU A 148 -3.64 -14.10 9.10
C LEU A 148 -4.63 -15.29 9.09
N LEU A 149 -4.12 -16.50 9.35
CA LEU A 149 -4.88 -17.75 9.42
C LEU A 149 -5.32 -18.09 10.85
N HIS A 150 -5.01 -17.26 11.83
CA HIS A 150 -5.34 -17.55 13.23
C HIS A 150 -6.86 -17.59 13.44
N PRO A 151 -7.42 -18.64 14.10
CA PRO A 151 -8.86 -18.80 14.26
C PRO A 151 -9.58 -17.61 14.93
N ALA A 152 -8.91 -16.94 15.88
CA ALA A 152 -9.46 -15.74 16.50
C ALA A 152 -9.62 -14.59 15.51
N LEU A 153 -8.66 -14.42 14.57
CA LEU A 153 -8.74 -13.41 13.53
C LEU A 153 -9.79 -13.77 12.49
N GLU A 154 -9.91 -15.04 12.12
CA GLU A 154 -10.98 -15.51 11.20
C GLU A 154 -12.37 -15.29 11.76
N LYS A 155 -12.55 -15.56 13.06
CA LYS A 155 -13.84 -15.36 13.74
C LYS A 155 -14.23 -13.88 13.79
N LEU A 156 -13.27 -12.96 14.04
CA LEU A 156 -13.52 -11.52 14.12
C LEU A 156 -13.67 -10.88 12.73
N TYR A 157 -12.92 -11.38 11.76
CA TYR A 157 -12.87 -10.87 10.39
C TYR A 157 -13.21 -12.00 9.40
N PRO A 158 -14.47 -12.41 9.32
CA PRO A 158 -14.93 -13.31 8.26
C PRO A 158 -14.77 -12.64 6.89
N PRO A 159 -14.95 -13.35 5.77
CA PRO A 159 -14.79 -12.78 4.41
C PRO A 159 -15.55 -11.48 4.16
N SER A 160 -16.70 -11.28 4.84
CA SER A 160 -17.48 -10.04 4.79
C SER A 160 -16.79 -8.84 5.44
N ARG A 161 -15.82 -9.04 6.32
CA ARG A 161 -15.02 -8.01 6.99
C ARG A 161 -13.57 -7.96 6.52
N ARG A 162 -13.22 -8.73 5.50
CA ARG A 162 -11.91 -8.68 4.83
C ARG A 162 -12.04 -7.94 3.51
N ARG A 163 -11.06 -7.08 3.22
CA ARG A 163 -10.92 -6.37 1.96
C ARG A 163 -9.63 -6.83 1.32
N ILE A 164 -9.64 -7.00 0.01
CA ILE A 164 -8.51 -7.57 -0.71
C ILE A 164 -8.01 -6.56 -1.73
N ILE A 165 -6.76 -6.15 -1.56
CA ILE A 165 -5.99 -5.45 -2.59
C ILE A 165 -4.78 -6.32 -2.92
N PRO A 166 -4.62 -6.75 -4.18
CA PRO A 166 -3.44 -7.50 -4.60
C PRO A 166 -2.15 -6.80 -4.20
N GLU A 167 -1.18 -7.57 -3.72
CA GLU A 167 0.08 -7.03 -3.17
C GLU A 167 0.84 -6.20 -4.20
N ASP A 168 0.86 -6.62 -5.45
CA ASP A 168 1.49 -5.94 -6.58
C ASP A 168 0.91 -4.53 -6.85
N LEU A 169 -0.31 -4.25 -6.40
CA LEU A 169 -0.95 -2.94 -6.54
C LEU A 169 -0.65 -1.98 -5.39
N ALA A 170 -0.27 -2.47 -4.20
CA ALA A 170 -0.23 -1.67 -2.98
C ALA A 170 1.15 -1.59 -2.29
N VAL A 171 2.10 -2.47 -2.65
CA VAL A 171 3.42 -2.54 -1.98
C VAL A 171 4.31 -1.36 -2.36
N CYS A 172 4.25 -0.89 -3.60
CA CYS A 172 5.11 0.17 -4.09
C CYS A 172 4.29 1.39 -4.54
N GLY A 173 4.80 2.59 -4.27
CA GLY A 173 4.28 3.81 -4.86
C GLY A 173 4.63 3.88 -6.36
N GLY A 174 3.62 3.81 -7.24
CA GLY A 174 3.85 3.85 -8.67
C GLY A 174 2.54 3.94 -9.49
N PRO A 175 2.61 3.78 -10.81
CA PRO A 175 1.45 3.89 -11.70
C PRO A 175 0.30 2.93 -11.36
N MET A 176 0.61 1.78 -10.73
CA MET A 176 -0.37 0.77 -10.30
C MET A 176 -1.34 1.27 -9.22
N LEU A 177 -1.04 2.38 -8.55
CA LEU A 177 -1.94 2.94 -7.53
C LEU A 177 -3.28 3.39 -8.10
N SER A 178 -3.37 3.68 -9.40
CA SER A 178 -4.67 3.91 -10.06
C SER A 178 -5.56 2.67 -9.97
N ASP A 179 -4.98 1.49 -10.21
CA ASP A 179 -5.70 0.22 -10.14
C ASP A 179 -6.00 -0.18 -8.68
N ALA A 180 -5.07 0.13 -7.77
CA ALA A 180 -5.30 -0.05 -6.32
C ALA A 180 -6.51 0.75 -5.82
N LEU A 181 -6.63 2.02 -6.24
CA LEU A 181 -7.79 2.87 -5.90
C LEU A 181 -9.09 2.32 -6.50
N ASP A 182 -9.09 1.94 -7.77
CA ASP A 182 -10.27 1.38 -8.42
C ASP A 182 -10.68 0.05 -7.73
N ARG A 183 -9.71 -0.77 -7.32
CA ARG A 183 -9.98 -1.99 -6.54
C ARG A 183 -10.56 -1.67 -5.17
N LEU A 184 -9.99 -0.70 -4.44
CA LEU A 184 -10.49 -0.28 -3.13
C LEU A 184 -11.93 0.24 -3.23
N VAL A 185 -12.25 1.03 -4.25
CA VAL A 185 -13.61 1.49 -4.54
C VAL A 185 -14.57 0.32 -4.80
N ALA A 186 -14.14 -0.69 -5.55
CA ALA A 186 -14.94 -1.89 -5.80
C ALA A 186 -15.22 -2.66 -4.50
N GLU A 187 -14.21 -2.79 -3.62
CA GLU A 187 -14.37 -3.42 -2.31
C GLU A 187 -15.31 -2.63 -1.38
N LEU A 188 -15.31 -1.29 -1.45
CA LEU A 188 -16.23 -0.46 -0.69
C LEU A 188 -17.69 -0.63 -1.15
N LYS A 189 -17.92 -0.70 -2.46
CA LYS A 189 -19.28 -0.93 -3.01
C LYS A 189 -19.86 -2.27 -2.57
N ARG A 190 -19.02 -3.27 -2.36
CA ARG A 190 -19.44 -4.60 -1.87
C ARG A 190 -19.97 -4.56 -0.42
N VAL A 191 -19.65 -3.52 0.34
CA VAL A 191 -20.06 -3.34 1.76
C VAL A 191 -21.31 -2.49 1.89
N GLY A 192 -21.56 -1.61 0.96
CA GLY A 192 -22.65 -0.61 1.02
C GLY A 192 -23.96 -1.09 0.38
N GLY A 193 -24.00 -2.30 -0.17
CA GLY A 193 -25.22 -3.01 -0.61
C GLY A 193 -25.65 -4.04 0.44
#